data_f3e7c1c92954257129d69e6d4fd5166c
#
_entry.id   f3e7c1c92954257129d69e6d4fd5166c
#
_cell.length_a   1.000
_cell.length_b   1.000
_cell.length_c   1.000
_cell.angle_alpha   90.00
_cell.angle_beta   90.00
_cell.angle_gamma   90.00
#
_symmetry.space_group_name_H-M   'P 1'
#
loop_
_entity.id
_entity.type
_entity.pdbx_description
1 polymer ?
#
loop_
_entity_poly.entity_id
_entity_poly.type
_entity_poly.pdbx_seq_one_letter_code
_entity_poly.pdbx_strand_id
1 'polypeptide(L)'
;GGGMEILRDEVEPEEGAGGSRFLNEGMLTECKGRDELVPLATVPMQSGKLAAKVLQEAVKAGMPGAMIGTQPHGGYGNLDDPDLDEFWETAAELHVPIVIHPMFGSDDARLHDMQMMNAVGRVCDVSVAISRMLFKGHLTRYDGLTIVASTGGGALPYMLGRLERNFKAFPDLVGDPVQEFHKLYFDSIVFQPDILQFLSKKVGVEKIMLGSDYPFPIGDQQPRSVIHKALFSKSDQELMLTGNARKLFRL
;
A
#
# COMPACT_ATOMS: atom_id res chain seq x y z
N GLY A 1 -2.41 14.57 4.38
CA GLY A 1 -3.54 14.16 3.69
C GLY A 1 -4.55 13.21 4.32
N GLY A 2 -4.20 12.35 5.31
CA GLY A 2 -5.07 11.25 5.75
C GLY A 2 -6.49 11.61 6.19
N GLY A 3 -6.75 12.82 6.74
CA GLY A 3 -8.09 13.21 7.17
C GLY A 3 -9.07 13.50 6.02
N MET A 4 -8.59 13.97 4.86
CA MET A 4 -9.44 14.23 3.69
C MET A 4 -9.76 12.94 2.91
N GLU A 5 -8.89 11.95 2.95
CA GLU A 5 -9.13 10.64 2.34
C GLU A 5 -10.22 9.87 3.12
N ILE A 6 -10.22 9.93 4.46
CA ILE A 6 -11.27 9.32 5.30
C ILE A 6 -12.64 9.90 4.93
N LEU A 7 -12.77 11.23 4.91
CA LEU A 7 -14.04 11.89 4.55
C LEU A 7 -14.51 11.54 3.14
N ARG A 8 -13.59 11.36 2.19
CA ARG A 8 -13.92 10.99 0.82
C ARG A 8 -14.57 9.60 0.73
N ASP A 9 -14.04 8.62 1.47
CA ASP A 9 -14.51 7.22 1.41
C ASP A 9 -15.82 7.00 2.19
N GLU A 10 -16.26 7.97 2.99
CA GLU A 10 -17.52 7.97 3.72
C GLU A 10 -18.68 8.67 2.99
N VAL A 11 -18.42 9.31 1.83
CA VAL A 11 -19.44 9.98 1.02
C VAL A 11 -19.94 9.11 -0.13
N GLU A 12 -21.01 9.56 -0.82
CA GLU A 12 -21.49 8.89 -2.02
C GLU A 12 -20.40 8.78 -3.10
N PRO A 13 -20.36 7.67 -3.88
CA PRO A 13 -19.28 7.40 -4.82
C PRO A 13 -18.97 8.52 -5.82
N GLU A 14 -19.97 9.23 -6.33
CA GLU A 14 -19.80 10.36 -7.24
C GLU A 14 -19.17 11.57 -6.55
N GLU A 15 -19.54 11.84 -5.32
CA GLU A 15 -18.93 12.90 -4.51
C GLU A 15 -17.47 12.54 -4.19
N GLY A 16 -17.22 11.29 -3.84
CA GLY A 16 -15.88 10.74 -3.64
C GLY A 16 -15.01 10.89 -4.90
N ALA A 17 -15.58 10.63 -6.08
CA ALA A 17 -14.89 10.81 -7.35
C ALA A 17 -14.59 12.29 -7.64
N GLY A 18 -15.53 13.20 -7.36
CA GLY A 18 -15.31 14.64 -7.45
C GLY A 18 -14.20 15.13 -6.53
N GLY A 19 -14.22 14.70 -5.26
CA GLY A 19 -13.19 15.00 -4.28
C GLY A 19 -11.82 14.47 -4.67
N SER A 20 -11.74 13.24 -5.19
CA SER A 20 -10.49 12.64 -5.66
C SER A 20 -9.88 13.44 -6.82
N ARG A 21 -10.68 13.86 -7.82
CA ARG A 21 -10.21 14.70 -8.93
C ARG A 21 -9.67 16.04 -8.44
N PHE A 22 -10.41 16.70 -7.56
CA PHE A 22 -9.98 17.97 -6.97
C PHE A 22 -8.63 17.84 -6.23
N LEU A 23 -8.46 16.78 -5.43
CA LEU A 23 -7.20 16.51 -4.72
C LEU A 23 -6.07 16.22 -5.70
N ASN A 24 -6.30 15.40 -6.72
CA ASN A 24 -5.30 15.03 -7.71
C ASN A 24 -4.83 16.27 -8.50
N GLU A 25 -5.74 17.13 -8.93
CA GLU A 25 -5.41 18.40 -9.60
C GLU A 25 -4.61 19.34 -8.69
N GLY A 26 -5.02 19.46 -7.42
CA GLY A 26 -4.30 20.24 -6.41
C GLY A 26 -2.88 19.74 -6.20
N MET A 27 -2.68 18.43 -6.03
CA MET A 27 -1.35 17.82 -5.86
C MET A 27 -0.46 18.03 -7.09
N LEU A 28 -0.99 17.85 -8.31
CA LEU A 28 -0.26 18.12 -9.55
C LEU A 28 0.16 19.59 -9.65
N THR A 29 -0.72 20.51 -9.25
CA THR A 29 -0.44 21.93 -9.24
C THR A 29 0.66 22.29 -8.26
N GLU A 30 0.61 21.78 -7.03
CA GLU A 30 1.62 22.02 -5.99
C GLU A 30 2.99 21.39 -6.31
N CYS A 31 3.00 20.26 -7.04
CA CYS A 31 4.25 19.62 -7.45
C CYS A 31 4.86 20.24 -8.71
N LYS A 32 4.14 21.12 -9.41
CA LYS A 32 4.63 21.72 -10.66
C LYS A 32 5.91 22.55 -10.47
N GLY A 33 6.97 22.16 -11.19
CA GLY A 33 8.27 22.81 -11.08
C GLY A 33 9.09 22.36 -9.86
N ARG A 34 8.69 21.28 -9.21
CA ARG A 34 9.39 20.64 -8.08
C ARG A 34 9.67 19.20 -8.47
N ASP A 35 10.75 18.96 -9.21
CA ASP A 35 11.09 17.63 -9.74
C ASP A 35 11.36 16.58 -8.64
N GLU A 36 11.60 17.02 -7.41
CA GLU A 36 11.76 16.17 -6.23
C GLU A 36 10.44 15.64 -5.64
N LEU A 37 9.29 16.18 -6.07
CA LEU A 37 7.96 15.78 -5.59
C LEU A 37 7.17 15.08 -6.68
N VAL A 38 6.74 13.85 -6.40
CA VAL A 38 5.93 13.05 -7.31
C VAL A 38 4.63 12.67 -6.61
N PRO A 39 3.49 13.19 -7.07
CA PRO A 39 2.21 12.90 -6.42
C PRO A 39 1.69 11.51 -6.82
N LEU A 40 1.14 10.78 -5.85
CA LEU A 40 0.33 9.60 -6.11
C LEU A 40 -1.15 9.97 -6.11
N ALA A 41 -1.90 9.36 -7.00
CA ALA A 41 -3.33 9.61 -7.13
C ALA A 41 -4.11 9.12 -5.91
N THR A 42 -5.17 9.80 -5.58
CA THR A 42 -6.24 9.30 -4.73
C THR A 42 -7.44 8.92 -5.60
N VAL A 43 -8.14 7.85 -5.23
CA VAL A 43 -9.26 7.28 -6.00
C VAL A 43 -10.42 6.92 -5.07
N PRO A 44 -11.69 6.98 -5.56
CA PRO A 44 -12.88 6.71 -4.74
C PRO A 44 -13.12 5.20 -4.63
N MET A 45 -12.51 4.54 -3.65
CA MET A 45 -12.54 3.07 -3.52
C MET A 45 -13.93 2.49 -3.21
N GLN A 46 -14.92 3.30 -2.81
CA GLN A 46 -16.28 2.84 -2.62
C GLN A 46 -17.01 2.45 -3.93
N SER A 47 -16.37 2.65 -5.08
CA SER A 47 -16.86 2.17 -6.40
C SER A 47 -15.68 1.81 -7.30
N GLY A 48 -15.49 0.53 -7.58
CA GLY A 48 -14.40 0.07 -8.46
C GLY A 48 -14.42 0.72 -9.84
N LYS A 49 -15.62 0.91 -10.42
CA LYS A 49 -15.79 1.59 -11.71
C LYS A 49 -15.34 3.05 -11.68
N LEU A 50 -15.72 3.79 -10.65
CA LEU A 50 -15.30 5.19 -10.52
C LEU A 50 -13.81 5.31 -10.15
N ALA A 51 -13.32 4.40 -9.30
CA ALA A 51 -11.90 4.32 -8.96
C ALA A 51 -11.03 4.04 -10.20
N ALA A 52 -11.44 3.10 -11.05
CA ALA A 52 -10.80 2.81 -12.34
C ALA A 52 -10.74 4.05 -13.23
N LYS A 53 -11.87 4.74 -13.40
CA LYS A 53 -11.95 5.95 -14.23
C LYS A 53 -11.05 7.08 -13.70
N VAL A 54 -11.08 7.34 -12.38
CA VAL A 54 -10.25 8.39 -11.77
C VAL A 54 -8.77 8.03 -11.85
N LEU A 55 -8.42 6.75 -11.70
CA LEU A 55 -7.04 6.27 -11.88
C LEU A 55 -6.54 6.54 -13.31
N GLN A 56 -7.34 6.20 -14.33
CA GLN A 56 -6.99 6.47 -15.74
C GLN A 56 -6.77 7.96 -15.99
N GLU A 57 -7.66 8.81 -15.47
CA GLU A 57 -7.54 10.26 -15.59
C GLU A 57 -6.26 10.78 -14.92
N ALA A 58 -5.95 10.31 -13.71
CA ALA A 58 -4.77 10.72 -12.96
C ALA A 58 -3.46 10.27 -13.63
N VAL A 59 -3.40 9.03 -14.13
CA VAL A 59 -2.23 8.51 -14.86
C VAL A 59 -2.02 9.28 -16.15
N LYS A 60 -3.09 9.59 -16.89
CA LYS A 60 -3.01 10.45 -18.09
C LYS A 60 -2.52 11.86 -17.77
N ALA A 61 -2.79 12.36 -16.57
CA ALA A 61 -2.30 13.66 -16.11
C ALA A 61 -0.85 13.62 -15.59
N GLY A 62 -0.20 12.43 -15.55
CA GLY A 62 1.21 12.26 -15.18
C GLY A 62 1.47 11.71 -13.78
N MET A 63 0.45 11.25 -13.05
CA MET A 63 0.63 10.58 -11.78
C MET A 63 1.08 9.13 -12.01
N PRO A 64 2.19 8.65 -11.40
CA PRO A 64 2.77 7.35 -11.72
C PRO A 64 2.15 6.16 -10.98
N GLY A 65 1.15 6.39 -10.15
CA GLY A 65 0.46 5.37 -9.34
C GLY A 65 -0.58 5.98 -8.43
N ALA A 66 -1.15 5.17 -7.55
CA ALA A 66 -2.14 5.64 -6.57
C ALA A 66 -1.81 5.14 -5.16
N MET A 67 -2.36 5.84 -4.16
CA MET A 67 -2.39 5.41 -2.77
C MET A 67 -3.83 5.21 -2.32
N ILE A 68 -4.12 4.06 -1.72
CA ILE A 68 -5.45 3.69 -1.23
C ILE A 68 -5.39 3.25 0.24
N GLY A 69 -6.53 3.26 0.91
CA GLY A 69 -6.69 2.68 2.23
C GLY A 69 -6.80 1.16 2.21
N THR A 70 -6.88 0.58 3.40
CA THR A 70 -7.06 -0.86 3.62
C THR A 70 -8.52 -1.30 3.52
N GLN A 71 -9.47 -0.36 3.62
CA GLN A 71 -10.91 -0.61 3.62
C GLN A 71 -11.59 0.36 2.64
N PRO A 72 -12.36 -0.14 1.65
CA PRO A 72 -12.84 0.68 0.55
C PRO A 72 -13.99 1.64 0.91
N HIS A 73 -14.68 1.42 2.04
CA HIS A 73 -15.88 2.19 2.41
C HIS A 73 -15.70 2.92 3.74
N GLY A 74 -14.58 3.63 3.92
CA GLY A 74 -14.41 4.50 5.09
C GLY A 74 -14.36 3.80 6.44
N GLY A 75 -13.85 2.59 6.52
CA GLY A 75 -13.72 1.81 7.76
C GLY A 75 -14.43 0.46 7.73
N TYR A 76 -14.96 0.07 6.58
CA TYR A 76 -15.49 -1.27 6.34
C TYR A 76 -15.29 -1.71 4.87
N GLY A 77 -15.63 -2.97 4.59
CA GLY A 77 -15.42 -3.59 3.30
C GLY A 77 -14.03 -4.20 3.14
N ASN A 78 -13.78 -4.82 2.01
CA ASN A 78 -12.54 -5.54 1.74
C ASN A 78 -11.98 -5.17 0.37
N LEU A 79 -10.67 -5.11 0.24
CA LEU A 79 -10.01 -4.83 -1.04
C LEU A 79 -10.16 -5.98 -2.07
N ASP A 80 -10.54 -7.16 -1.63
CA ASP A 80 -10.85 -8.31 -2.49
C ASP A 80 -12.34 -8.43 -2.86
N ASP A 81 -13.14 -7.38 -2.63
CA ASP A 81 -14.53 -7.33 -3.06
C ASP A 81 -14.63 -7.33 -4.58
N PRO A 82 -15.50 -8.17 -5.20
CA PRO A 82 -15.70 -8.20 -6.64
C PRO A 82 -16.08 -6.85 -7.28
N ASP A 83 -16.72 -5.97 -6.55
CA ASP A 83 -17.05 -4.62 -7.03
C ASP A 83 -15.81 -3.77 -7.34
N LEU A 84 -14.63 -4.18 -6.85
CA LEU A 84 -13.34 -3.54 -7.13
C LEU A 84 -12.58 -4.17 -8.30
N ASP A 85 -13.10 -5.21 -8.94
CA ASP A 85 -12.41 -5.93 -10.03
C ASP A 85 -11.98 -4.97 -11.16
N GLU A 86 -12.85 -4.04 -11.59
CA GLU A 86 -12.55 -3.07 -12.66
C GLU A 86 -11.37 -2.14 -12.28
N PHE A 87 -11.27 -1.76 -11.00
CA PHE A 87 -10.12 -0.98 -10.52
C PHE A 87 -8.82 -1.78 -10.60
N TRP A 88 -8.83 -3.04 -10.16
CA TRP A 88 -7.63 -3.88 -10.18
C TRP A 88 -7.19 -4.23 -11.60
N GLU A 89 -8.13 -4.51 -12.51
CA GLU A 89 -7.87 -4.71 -13.94
C GLU A 89 -7.23 -3.46 -14.55
N THR A 90 -7.82 -2.28 -14.30
CA THR A 90 -7.29 -1.00 -14.79
C THR A 90 -5.87 -0.73 -14.25
N ALA A 91 -5.62 -0.95 -12.96
CA ALA A 91 -4.28 -0.75 -12.40
C ALA A 91 -3.24 -1.68 -13.03
N ALA A 92 -3.63 -2.94 -13.29
CA ALA A 92 -2.78 -3.92 -13.97
C ALA A 92 -2.50 -3.53 -15.43
N GLU A 93 -3.51 -3.15 -16.21
CA GLU A 93 -3.37 -2.71 -17.61
C GLU A 93 -2.49 -1.46 -17.75
N LEU A 94 -2.63 -0.51 -16.85
CA LEU A 94 -1.80 0.70 -16.81
C LEU A 94 -0.38 0.43 -16.30
N HIS A 95 -0.14 -0.74 -15.71
CA HIS A 95 1.12 -1.10 -15.05
C HIS A 95 1.59 -0.04 -14.05
N VAL A 96 0.69 0.48 -13.23
CA VAL A 96 0.98 1.48 -12.21
C VAL A 96 0.92 0.88 -10.81
N PRO A 97 1.86 1.21 -9.91
CA PRO A 97 1.84 0.69 -8.56
C PRO A 97 0.72 1.29 -7.72
N ILE A 98 0.08 0.44 -6.93
CA ILE A 98 -0.91 0.81 -5.92
C ILE A 98 -0.29 0.64 -4.54
N VAL A 99 -0.17 1.73 -3.80
CA VAL A 99 0.31 1.75 -2.41
C VAL A 99 -0.89 1.54 -1.49
N ILE A 100 -0.86 0.48 -0.69
CA ILE A 100 -1.88 0.22 0.34
C ILE A 100 -1.37 0.77 1.67
N HIS A 101 -2.01 1.84 2.14
CA HIS A 101 -1.64 2.56 3.36
C HIS A 101 -2.65 2.31 4.48
N PRO A 102 -2.23 2.09 5.74
CA PRO A 102 -3.14 1.85 6.85
C PRO A 102 -3.87 3.14 7.24
N MET A 103 -5.15 3.21 6.96
CA MET A 103 -5.98 4.37 7.33
C MET A 103 -6.92 4.06 8.47
N PHE A 104 -7.45 2.86 8.48
CA PHE A 104 -8.41 2.38 9.46
C PHE A 104 -7.77 1.28 10.33
N GLY A 105 -8.49 0.78 11.28
CA GLY A 105 -8.18 -0.38 12.07
C GLY A 105 -9.49 -1.12 12.36
N SER A 106 -9.46 -2.15 13.18
CA SER A 106 -10.67 -2.82 13.62
C SER A 106 -11.39 -2.00 14.71
N ASP A 107 -12.71 -2.14 14.80
CA ASP A 107 -13.50 -1.56 15.88
C ASP A 107 -13.42 -2.39 17.19
N ASP A 108 -12.22 -2.83 17.54
CA ASP A 108 -11.95 -3.53 18.79
C ASP A 108 -11.74 -2.50 19.92
N ALA A 109 -12.60 -2.55 20.94
CA ALA A 109 -12.53 -1.62 22.06
C ALA A 109 -11.16 -1.59 22.77
N ARG A 110 -10.36 -2.66 22.67
CA ARG A 110 -8.99 -2.72 23.21
C ARG A 110 -8.00 -1.82 22.45
N LEU A 111 -8.39 -1.28 21.31
CA LEU A 111 -7.56 -0.37 20.49
C LEU A 111 -7.87 1.12 20.76
N HIS A 112 -8.88 1.44 21.60
CA HIS A 112 -9.35 2.80 21.77
C HIS A 112 -8.52 3.63 22.77
N ASP A 113 -7.66 3.00 23.58
CA ASP A 113 -6.76 3.69 24.51
C ASP A 113 -5.27 3.43 24.20
N MET A 114 -4.36 4.01 24.95
CA MET A 114 -2.90 3.85 24.87
C MET A 114 -2.33 4.00 23.43
N GLN A 115 -3.02 4.69 22.57
CA GLN A 115 -2.65 4.83 21.13
C GLN A 115 -2.55 3.48 20.39
N MET A 116 -3.25 2.44 20.90
CA MET A 116 -3.20 1.09 20.33
C MET A 116 -3.70 1.03 18.88
N MET A 117 -4.61 1.93 18.49
CA MET A 117 -5.03 2.04 17.09
C MET A 117 -3.84 2.30 16.15
N ASN A 118 -2.94 3.21 16.50
CA ASN A 118 -1.73 3.49 15.71
C ASN A 118 -0.67 2.39 15.89
N ALA A 119 -0.46 1.94 17.11
CA ALA A 119 0.63 1.00 17.41
C ALA A 119 0.38 -0.40 16.85
N VAL A 120 -0.88 -0.85 16.82
CA VAL A 120 -1.26 -2.22 16.48
C VAL A 120 -2.38 -2.27 15.45
N GLY A 121 -3.48 -1.55 15.68
CA GLY A 121 -4.71 -1.68 14.88
C GLY A 121 -4.48 -1.48 13.38
N ARG A 122 -3.89 -0.36 12.99
CA ARG A 122 -3.61 -0.03 11.59
C ARG A 122 -2.63 -0.99 10.92
N VAL A 123 -1.61 -1.41 11.63
CA VAL A 123 -0.61 -2.38 11.12
C VAL A 123 -1.25 -3.76 10.93
N CYS A 124 -2.12 -4.17 11.85
CA CYS A 124 -2.89 -5.41 11.70
C CYS A 124 -3.86 -5.32 10.53
N ASP A 125 -4.49 -4.18 10.31
CA ASP A 125 -5.45 -3.98 9.22
C ASP A 125 -4.79 -4.12 7.84
N VAL A 126 -3.59 -3.57 7.65
CA VAL A 126 -2.77 -3.83 6.43
C VAL A 126 -2.57 -5.34 6.25
N SER A 127 -2.23 -6.05 7.33
CA SER A 127 -2.00 -7.50 7.28
C SER A 127 -3.26 -8.26 6.89
N VAL A 128 -4.42 -7.86 7.40
CA VAL A 128 -5.73 -8.47 7.06
C VAL A 128 -6.07 -8.19 5.60
N ALA A 129 -6.04 -6.92 5.16
CA ALA A 129 -6.43 -6.52 3.82
C ALA A 129 -5.59 -7.26 2.76
N ILE A 130 -4.26 -7.24 2.91
CA ILE A 130 -3.39 -7.90 1.93
C ILE A 130 -3.50 -9.43 2.03
N SER A 131 -3.59 -10.04 3.22
CA SER A 131 -3.77 -11.51 3.32
C SER A 131 -5.00 -12.01 2.57
N ARG A 132 -6.11 -11.25 2.60
CA ARG A 132 -7.31 -11.57 1.82
C ARG A 132 -7.01 -11.57 0.33
N MET A 133 -6.32 -10.54 -0.17
CA MET A 133 -5.93 -10.44 -1.58
C MET A 133 -5.00 -11.58 -2.00
N LEU A 134 -4.04 -11.98 -1.12
CA LEU A 134 -3.16 -13.13 -1.38
C LEU A 134 -3.98 -14.43 -1.52
N PHE A 135 -4.94 -14.69 -0.62
CA PHE A 135 -5.79 -15.88 -0.70
C PHE A 135 -6.75 -15.87 -1.90
N LYS A 136 -7.07 -14.72 -2.45
CA LYS A 136 -7.82 -14.57 -3.71
C LYS A 136 -6.94 -14.65 -4.96
N GLY A 137 -5.61 -14.62 -4.81
CA GLY A 137 -4.65 -14.68 -5.91
C GLY A 137 -4.65 -13.43 -6.79
N HIS A 138 -4.82 -12.24 -6.19
CA HIS A 138 -4.96 -10.97 -6.93
C HIS A 138 -3.79 -10.68 -7.85
N LEU A 139 -2.54 -10.90 -7.39
CA LEU A 139 -1.34 -10.62 -8.19
C LEU A 139 -1.08 -11.68 -9.29
N THR A 140 -1.80 -12.80 -9.26
CA THR A 140 -1.83 -13.78 -10.36
C THR A 140 -3.02 -13.52 -11.29
N ARG A 141 -4.19 -13.18 -10.71
CA ARG A 141 -5.43 -12.93 -11.46
C ARG A 141 -5.31 -11.68 -12.35
N TYR A 142 -4.74 -10.61 -11.82
CA TYR A 142 -4.55 -9.36 -12.55
C TYR A 142 -3.06 -9.24 -12.96
N ASP A 143 -2.72 -9.83 -14.09
CA ASP A 143 -1.34 -9.82 -14.61
C ASP A 143 -0.88 -8.38 -14.87
N GLY A 144 0.28 -8.03 -14.32
CA GLY A 144 0.80 -6.65 -14.34
C GLY A 144 0.43 -5.81 -13.11
N LEU A 145 -0.48 -6.27 -12.24
CA LEU A 145 -0.79 -5.59 -10.98
C LEU A 145 0.43 -5.53 -10.07
N THR A 146 0.72 -4.33 -9.59
CA THR A 146 1.81 -4.06 -8.65
C THR A 146 1.29 -3.44 -7.38
N ILE A 147 1.56 -4.08 -6.23
CA ILE A 147 1.12 -3.61 -4.91
C ILE A 147 2.34 -3.32 -4.04
N VAL A 148 2.32 -2.15 -3.39
CA VAL A 148 3.26 -1.76 -2.34
C VAL A 148 2.55 -1.83 -1.00
N ALA A 149 3.01 -2.73 -0.14
CA ALA A 149 2.53 -2.91 1.22
C ALA A 149 3.27 -1.95 2.15
N SER A 150 2.60 -0.95 2.70
CA SER A 150 3.22 0.00 3.62
C SER A 150 3.47 -0.61 5.00
N THR A 151 4.21 0.12 5.84
CA THR A 151 4.65 -0.32 7.18
C THR A 151 5.36 -1.69 7.18
N GLY A 152 6.27 -1.90 6.19
CA GLY A 152 6.96 -3.17 6.01
C GLY A 152 6.04 -4.37 5.74
N GLY A 153 4.79 -4.11 5.31
CA GLY A 153 3.76 -5.13 5.13
C GLY A 153 3.09 -5.57 6.44
N GLY A 154 3.24 -4.79 7.51
CA GLY A 154 2.67 -5.14 8.80
C GLY A 154 3.21 -6.45 9.36
N ALA A 155 2.34 -7.36 9.76
CA ALA A 155 2.70 -8.67 10.28
C ALA A 155 2.88 -9.75 9.19
N LEU A 156 2.63 -9.44 7.91
CA LEU A 156 2.67 -10.42 6.81
C LEU A 156 3.98 -11.21 6.73
N PRO A 157 5.18 -10.59 6.77
CA PRO A 157 6.43 -11.34 6.66
C PRO A 157 6.62 -12.37 7.79
N TYR A 158 6.13 -12.05 8.98
CA TYR A 158 6.15 -12.95 10.13
C TYR A 158 5.08 -14.04 10.03
N MET A 159 3.88 -13.71 9.54
CA MET A 159 2.73 -14.61 9.47
C MET A 159 2.76 -15.54 8.26
N LEU A 160 3.69 -15.39 7.32
CA LEU A 160 3.69 -16.10 6.03
C LEU A 160 3.54 -17.60 6.17
N GLY A 161 4.27 -18.22 7.10
CA GLY A 161 4.16 -19.67 7.38
C GLY A 161 2.77 -20.07 7.92
N ARG A 162 2.10 -19.20 8.67
CA ARG A 162 0.72 -19.41 9.12
C ARG A 162 -0.28 -19.31 7.96
N LEU A 163 -0.09 -18.36 7.05
CA LEU A 163 -0.92 -18.21 5.84
C LEU A 163 -0.75 -19.44 4.93
N GLU A 164 0.48 -19.90 4.71
CA GLU A 164 0.76 -21.12 3.94
C GLU A 164 0.07 -22.35 4.54
N ARG A 165 0.16 -22.52 5.87
CA ARG A 165 -0.49 -23.63 6.55
C ARG A 165 -2.03 -23.55 6.42
N ASN A 166 -2.58 -22.37 6.52
CA ASN A 166 -4.02 -22.12 6.34
C ASN A 166 -4.46 -22.48 4.91
N PHE A 167 -3.72 -22.03 3.91
CA PHE A 167 -3.96 -22.35 2.50
C PHE A 167 -3.99 -23.87 2.25
N LYS A 168 -3.00 -24.60 2.79
CA LYS A 168 -2.94 -26.06 2.68
C LYS A 168 -4.08 -26.81 3.40
N ALA A 169 -4.68 -26.19 4.41
CA ALA A 169 -5.74 -26.80 5.21
C ALA A 169 -7.15 -26.54 4.67
N PHE A 170 -7.34 -25.50 3.86
CA PHE A 170 -8.64 -25.06 3.37
C PHE A 170 -8.65 -24.97 1.83
N PRO A 171 -9.28 -25.94 1.14
CA PRO A 171 -9.22 -26.06 -0.32
C PRO A 171 -10.00 -24.96 -1.07
N ASP A 172 -10.84 -24.19 -0.38
CA ASP A 172 -11.60 -23.09 -0.98
C ASP A 172 -10.75 -21.82 -1.24
N LEU A 173 -9.53 -21.79 -0.72
CA LEU A 173 -8.58 -20.71 -0.97
C LEU A 173 -7.90 -20.91 -2.33
N VAL A 174 -7.91 -19.88 -3.17
CA VAL A 174 -7.48 -19.98 -4.58
C VAL A 174 -6.01 -19.59 -4.74
N GLY A 175 -5.59 -18.49 -4.10
CA GLY A 175 -4.25 -17.94 -4.23
C GLY A 175 -3.28 -18.59 -3.25
N ASP A 176 -2.12 -19.05 -3.76
CA ASP A 176 -1.01 -19.47 -2.91
C ASP A 176 -0.37 -18.22 -2.26
N PRO A 177 -0.52 -18.03 -0.94
CA PRO A 177 -0.09 -16.81 -0.27
C PRO A 177 1.42 -16.62 -0.30
N VAL A 178 2.21 -17.68 -0.45
CA VAL A 178 3.68 -17.58 -0.54
C VAL A 178 4.07 -17.06 -1.92
N GLN A 179 3.49 -17.59 -2.98
CA GLN A 179 3.75 -17.12 -4.35
C GLN A 179 3.30 -15.68 -4.53
N GLU A 180 2.10 -15.34 -4.06
CA GLU A 180 1.55 -13.99 -4.13
C GLU A 180 2.38 -12.99 -3.30
N PHE A 181 2.79 -13.35 -2.08
CA PHE A 181 3.61 -12.53 -1.20
C PHE A 181 4.93 -12.08 -1.86
N HIS A 182 5.60 -12.95 -2.58
CA HIS A 182 6.87 -12.63 -3.26
C HIS A 182 6.71 -11.69 -4.46
N LYS A 183 5.48 -11.40 -4.90
CA LYS A 183 5.21 -10.38 -5.93
C LYS A 183 5.05 -8.98 -5.34
N LEU A 184 4.79 -8.85 -4.03
CA LEU A 184 4.62 -7.56 -3.35
C LEU A 184 5.92 -6.75 -3.30
N TYR A 185 5.75 -5.43 -3.19
CA TYR A 185 6.76 -4.48 -2.78
C TYR A 185 6.45 -3.95 -1.38
N PHE A 186 7.45 -3.38 -0.71
CA PHE A 186 7.35 -2.98 0.69
C PHE A 186 8.06 -1.64 0.91
N ASP A 187 7.69 -0.92 1.94
CA ASP A 187 8.48 0.19 2.46
C ASP A 187 9.39 -0.25 3.61
N SER A 188 10.28 0.66 4.03
CA SER A 188 11.22 0.44 5.14
C SER A 188 10.72 0.96 6.49
N ILE A 189 9.40 1.23 6.64
CA ILE A 189 8.82 1.75 7.89
C ILE A 189 8.68 0.60 8.91
N VAL A 190 9.79 0.12 9.39
CA VAL A 190 9.90 -0.96 10.38
C VAL A 190 10.66 -0.54 11.65
N PHE A 191 11.25 0.69 11.65
CA PHE A 191 11.93 1.37 12.75
C PHE A 191 13.15 0.64 13.34
N GLN A 192 13.33 -0.65 13.08
CA GLN A 192 14.41 -1.47 13.63
C GLN A 192 15.26 -2.08 12.52
N PRO A 193 16.62 -1.95 12.57
CA PRO A 193 17.50 -2.46 11.51
C PRO A 193 17.46 -3.98 11.32
N ASP A 194 17.31 -4.73 12.39
CA ASP A 194 17.18 -6.20 12.36
C ASP A 194 15.86 -6.67 11.77
N ILE A 195 14.78 -5.93 11.99
CA ILE A 195 13.49 -6.18 11.32
C ILE A 195 13.60 -5.91 9.82
N LEU A 196 14.32 -4.84 9.41
CA LEU A 196 14.56 -4.58 7.99
C LEU A 196 15.41 -5.69 7.35
N GLN A 197 16.43 -6.20 8.06
CA GLN A 197 17.20 -7.36 7.62
C GLN A 197 16.33 -8.62 7.51
N PHE A 198 15.41 -8.84 8.44
CA PHE A 198 14.46 -9.96 8.36
C PHE A 198 13.57 -9.83 7.13
N LEU A 199 12.98 -8.66 6.90
CA LEU A 199 12.15 -8.38 5.72
C LEU A 199 12.93 -8.63 4.43
N SER A 200 14.15 -8.08 4.31
CA SER A 200 14.98 -8.23 3.11
C SER A 200 15.36 -9.69 2.81
N LYS A 201 15.56 -10.51 3.83
CA LYS A 201 15.77 -11.96 3.66
C LYS A 201 14.53 -12.70 3.16
N LYS A 202 13.34 -12.15 3.38
CA LYS A 202 12.08 -12.73 2.91
C LYS A 202 11.75 -12.34 1.46
N VAL A 203 12.03 -11.10 1.07
CA VAL A 203 11.50 -10.54 -0.18
C VAL A 203 12.58 -10.09 -1.17
N GLY A 204 13.83 -9.94 -0.73
CA GLY A 204 14.92 -9.31 -1.50
C GLY A 204 14.97 -7.80 -1.30
N VAL A 205 16.17 -7.23 -1.38
CA VAL A 205 16.39 -5.79 -1.24
C VAL A 205 15.74 -4.98 -2.36
N GLU A 206 15.59 -5.57 -3.55
CA GLU A 206 14.97 -4.98 -4.73
C GLU A 206 13.45 -4.77 -4.61
N LYS A 207 12.84 -5.31 -3.56
CA LYS A 207 11.42 -5.17 -3.26
C LYS A 207 11.13 -4.14 -2.17
N ILE A 208 12.15 -3.51 -1.59
CA ILE A 208 12.00 -2.59 -0.45
C ILE A 208 12.36 -1.17 -0.88
N MET A 209 11.53 -0.21 -0.52
CA MET A 209 11.72 1.21 -0.79
C MET A 209 11.77 2.01 0.50
N LEU A 210 12.48 3.15 0.50
CA LEU A 210 12.47 4.08 1.62
C LEU A 210 11.05 4.58 1.89
N GLY A 211 10.58 4.46 3.12
CA GLY A 211 9.36 5.05 3.62
C GLY A 211 9.60 5.87 4.88
N SER A 212 8.80 6.89 5.14
CA SER A 212 8.92 7.75 6.32
C SER A 212 7.63 7.91 7.11
N ASP A 213 6.48 7.72 6.47
CA ASP A 213 5.17 8.06 7.05
C ASP A 213 5.07 9.54 7.48
N TYR A 214 5.87 10.42 6.84
CA TYR A 214 5.81 11.87 7.08
C TYR A 214 4.48 12.44 6.57
N PRO A 215 3.82 13.38 7.26
CA PRO A 215 4.28 14.15 8.43
C PRO A 215 3.72 13.66 9.79
N PHE A 216 3.32 12.42 9.88
CA PHE A 216 2.69 11.91 11.10
C PHE A 216 3.66 11.84 12.29
N PRO A 217 3.20 12.10 13.54
CA PRO A 217 4.06 12.00 14.73
C PRO A 217 4.67 10.61 14.95
N ILE A 218 3.98 9.54 14.49
CA ILE A 218 4.46 8.17 14.55
C ILE A 218 5.41 7.83 13.40
N GLY A 219 5.50 8.68 12.37
CA GLY A 219 6.39 8.49 11.24
C GLY A 219 7.88 8.51 11.63
N ASP A 220 8.72 7.94 10.77
CA ASP A 220 10.16 7.92 10.98
C ASP A 220 10.76 9.29 10.65
N GLN A 221 11.27 9.98 11.68
CA GLN A 221 11.90 11.29 11.54
C GLN A 221 13.30 11.20 10.90
N GLN A 222 13.90 10.01 10.85
CA GLN A 222 15.21 9.73 10.26
C GLN A 222 15.19 8.47 9.39
N PRO A 223 14.35 8.40 8.35
CA PRO A 223 14.02 7.16 7.64
C PRO A 223 15.23 6.49 6.97
N ARG A 224 16.28 7.25 6.65
CA ARG A 224 17.54 6.69 6.14
C ARG A 224 18.33 5.90 7.20
N SER A 225 18.12 6.22 8.48
CA SER A 225 18.89 5.64 9.59
C SER A 225 18.69 4.13 9.71
N VAL A 226 17.48 3.65 9.54
CA VAL A 226 17.17 2.21 9.61
C VAL A 226 17.92 1.43 8.53
N ILE A 227 17.99 1.96 7.30
CA ILE A 227 18.70 1.35 6.17
C ILE A 227 20.21 1.36 6.42
N HIS A 228 20.77 2.51 6.85
CA HIS A 228 22.22 2.61 7.10
C HIS A 228 22.70 1.73 8.26
N LYS A 229 21.89 1.55 9.30
CA LYS A 229 22.23 0.71 10.45
C LYS A 229 22.01 -0.78 10.21
N ALA A 230 21.29 -1.17 9.19
CA ALA A 230 20.96 -2.57 8.89
C ALA A 230 22.09 -3.35 8.21
N LEU A 231 23.30 -2.79 8.09
CA LEU A 231 24.52 -3.44 7.58
C LEU A 231 24.41 -4.02 6.16
N PHE A 232 23.59 -3.42 5.31
CA PHE A 232 23.54 -3.75 3.90
C PHE A 232 24.77 -3.24 3.13
N SER A 233 25.07 -3.85 1.98
CA SER A 233 26.07 -3.32 1.05
C SER A 233 25.68 -1.90 0.59
N LYS A 234 26.63 -1.11 0.12
CA LYS A 234 26.34 0.24 -0.42
C LYS A 234 25.38 0.19 -1.60
N SER A 235 25.51 -0.81 -2.46
CA SER A 235 24.60 -1.01 -3.59
C SER A 235 23.17 -1.32 -3.13
N ASP A 236 22.99 -2.16 -2.12
CA ASP A 236 21.68 -2.51 -1.59
C ASP A 236 21.02 -1.31 -0.90
N GLN A 237 21.82 -0.53 -0.15
CA GLN A 237 21.33 0.72 0.45
C GLN A 237 20.83 1.70 -0.62
N GLU A 238 21.57 1.86 -1.73
CA GLU A 238 21.20 2.77 -2.81
C GLU A 238 19.93 2.30 -3.53
N LEU A 239 19.77 0.99 -3.74
CA LEU A 239 18.53 0.42 -4.26
C LEU A 239 17.33 0.77 -3.37
N MET A 240 17.43 0.53 -2.06
CA MET A 240 16.33 0.82 -1.13
C MET A 240 16.08 2.33 -0.95
N LEU A 241 17.13 3.16 -0.97
CA LEU A 241 17.00 4.61 -0.77
C LEU A 241 16.34 5.31 -1.96
N THR A 242 16.62 4.87 -3.19
CA THR A 242 16.16 5.56 -4.41
C THR A 242 15.87 4.63 -5.58
N GLY A 243 16.73 3.65 -5.84
CA GLY A 243 16.72 2.87 -7.07
C GLY A 243 15.41 2.12 -7.31
N ASN A 244 14.89 1.47 -6.27
CA ASN A 244 13.67 0.67 -6.38
C ASN A 244 12.43 1.56 -6.64
N ALA A 245 12.29 2.68 -5.93
CA ALA A 245 11.19 3.61 -6.15
C ALA A 245 11.24 4.21 -7.56
N ARG A 246 12.43 4.67 -8.02
CA ARG A 246 12.59 5.19 -9.38
C ARG A 246 12.20 4.16 -10.44
N LYS A 247 12.65 2.93 -10.30
CA LYS A 247 12.30 1.86 -11.24
C LYS A 247 10.81 1.56 -11.23
N LEU A 248 10.21 1.43 -10.03
CA LEU A 248 8.81 1.03 -9.87
C LEU A 248 7.85 2.10 -10.39
N PHE A 249 8.07 3.36 -10.02
CA PHE A 249 7.24 4.50 -10.41
C PHE A 249 7.69 5.18 -11.70
N ARG A 250 8.73 4.66 -12.39
CA ARG A 250 9.26 5.17 -13.68
C ARG A 250 9.68 6.65 -13.62
N LEU A 251 10.41 7.04 -12.55
CA LEU A 251 10.88 8.40 -12.27
C LEU A 251 12.24 8.70 -12.90
#